data_7d344c4bfb1f676ea3c26c9d9db14ad5
#
_entry.id   7d344c4bfb1f676ea3c26c9d9db14ad5
#
_cell.length_a   1.000
_cell.length_b   1.000
_cell.length_c   1.000
_cell.angle_alpha   90.00
_cell.angle_beta   90.00
_cell.angle_gamma   90.00
#
_symmetry.space_group_name_H-M   'P 1'
#
loop_
_entity.id
_entity.type
_entity.pdbx_description
1 polymer ?
#
loop_
_entity_poly.entity_id
_entity_poly.type
_entity_poly.pdbx_seq_one_letter_code
_entity_poly.pdbx_strand_id
1 'polypeptide(L)'
;METVNLPRNTMEHSQKRRDFLKTLGVGAAASTLAFKAPYVFAKNKVTLRVMGTHVTLQEELRQRAMRELGINIEFSPMGSAAVLQKAAADPSSFDLYEQWSDSINILWQADAIQPIEVDRLVYWDEINPLTKTGKIVPEAKLGAGDSPNKLLYAQDDGTLSQTPSKAISFMPYVHNVDSFGYNTQVIEQGIPYQTESWAWLLDEKHKGKVALVNAPTIGIFDAALAAQGQGLMTFNDMGDMSIAEIDQLFAILLEKKRQGHFSGFWTSVPQSVDFMKTKRVNI
;
A
#
# COMPACT_ATOMS: atom_id res chain seq x y z
N MET A 1 21.32 -22.68 -22.38
CA MET A 1 20.84 -22.05 -21.16
C MET A 1 22.07 -21.65 -20.37
N GLU A 2 22.56 -20.44 -20.60
CA GLU A 2 23.73 -19.90 -19.88
C GLU A 2 23.21 -19.08 -18.69
N THR A 3 23.65 -19.47 -17.50
CA THR A 3 23.40 -18.77 -16.25
C THR A 3 24.29 -17.54 -16.17
N VAL A 4 23.71 -16.36 -16.27
CA VAL A 4 24.40 -15.08 -16.07
C VAL A 4 24.66 -14.90 -14.58
N ASN A 5 25.94 -15.01 -14.20
CA ASN A 5 26.42 -14.72 -12.85
C ASN A 5 26.66 -13.21 -12.72
N LEU A 6 25.82 -12.50 -11.97
CA LEU A 6 26.00 -11.09 -11.63
C LEU A 6 26.89 -10.98 -10.37
N PRO A 7 27.87 -10.07 -10.34
CA PRO A 7 28.79 -9.93 -9.21
C PRO A 7 28.11 -9.28 -8.00
N ARG A 8 28.25 -9.92 -6.82
CA ARG A 8 27.85 -9.41 -5.51
C ARG A 8 28.73 -8.22 -5.10
N ASN A 9 28.19 -7.02 -5.23
CA ASN A 9 28.85 -5.82 -4.71
C ASN A 9 27.92 -5.04 -3.74
N THR A 10 27.10 -5.77 -2.96
CA THR A 10 26.03 -5.21 -2.12
C THR A 10 26.37 -5.06 -0.64
N MET A 11 27.49 -5.66 -0.15
CA MET A 11 27.79 -5.59 1.27
C MET A 11 28.37 -4.25 1.77
N GLU A 12 29.03 -3.49 0.92
CA GLU A 12 29.69 -2.24 1.35
C GLU A 12 28.71 -1.07 1.57
N HIS A 13 27.62 -1.02 0.81
CA HIS A 13 26.59 0.00 0.99
C HIS A 13 25.68 -0.24 2.20
N SER A 14 25.41 -1.51 2.52
CA SER A 14 24.64 -1.91 3.70
C SER A 14 25.40 -1.60 5.00
N GLN A 15 26.72 -1.80 5.02
CA GLN A 15 27.53 -1.47 6.19
C GLN A 15 27.60 0.04 6.47
N LYS A 16 27.74 0.88 5.45
CA LYS A 16 27.77 2.36 5.63
C LYS A 16 26.45 2.92 6.19
N ARG A 17 25.32 2.34 5.83
CA ARG A 17 24.00 2.71 6.40
C ARG A 17 23.84 2.21 7.84
N ARG A 18 24.30 0.99 8.15
CA ARG A 18 24.32 0.45 9.51
C ARG A 18 25.22 1.27 10.45
N ASP A 19 26.35 1.74 9.97
CA ASP A 19 27.29 2.53 10.77
C ASP A 19 26.74 3.94 11.04
N PHE A 20 25.99 4.53 10.11
CA PHE A 20 25.29 5.81 10.33
C PHE A 20 24.23 5.71 11.44
N LEU A 21 23.45 4.64 11.48
CA LEU A 21 22.43 4.42 12.53
C LEU A 21 23.05 4.08 13.90
N LYS A 22 24.20 3.39 13.94
CA LYS A 22 24.95 3.14 15.18
C LYS A 22 25.53 4.45 15.75
N THR A 23 25.96 5.37 14.92
CA THR A 23 26.53 6.65 15.34
C THR A 23 25.47 7.58 15.97
N LEU A 24 24.19 7.43 15.60
CA LEU A 24 23.08 8.15 16.24
C LEU A 24 22.70 7.60 17.63
N GLY A 25 23.03 6.32 17.92
CA GLY A 25 22.72 5.66 19.19
C GLY A 25 23.76 5.86 20.30
N VAL A 26 24.95 6.34 20.00
CA VAL A 26 26.06 6.45 20.96
C VAL A 26 26.20 7.87 21.53
N GLY A 27 25.44 8.84 21.05
CA GLY A 27 25.54 10.26 21.48
C GLY A 27 24.87 10.63 22.81
N ALA A 28 24.27 9.69 23.55
CA ALA A 28 23.45 10.02 24.74
C ALA A 28 24.10 9.72 26.12
N ALA A 29 25.35 9.34 26.17
CA ALA A 29 26.00 9.08 27.48
C ALA A 29 27.44 9.61 27.53
N ALA A 30 27.63 10.92 27.72
CA ALA A 30 28.77 11.52 28.43
C ALA A 30 28.66 13.05 28.47
N SER A 31 28.56 13.54 29.65
CA SER A 31 29.23 14.71 30.21
C SER A 31 28.32 15.76 30.82
N THR A 32 28.19 15.62 32.13
CA THR A 32 28.04 16.74 33.05
C THR A 32 29.39 17.44 33.18
N LEU A 33 29.56 18.62 32.55
CA LEU A 33 30.45 19.69 33.03
C LEU A 33 29.99 21.00 32.38
N ALA A 34 29.70 21.97 33.24
CA ALA A 34 29.19 23.26 32.90
C ALA A 34 30.24 24.14 32.22
N PHE A 35 29.91 24.68 31.03
CA PHE A 35 30.38 26.01 30.63
C PHE A 35 29.22 26.75 29.98
N LYS A 36 28.79 27.85 30.59
CA LYS A 36 27.84 28.79 30.04
C LYS A 36 28.48 29.56 28.88
N ALA A 37 28.25 29.11 27.69
CA ALA A 37 28.36 29.96 26.50
C ALA A 37 27.08 29.70 25.67
N PRO A 38 26.46 30.75 25.10
CA PRO A 38 25.32 30.55 24.22
C PRO A 38 25.84 29.98 22.91
N TYR A 39 26.02 28.66 22.87
CA TYR A 39 26.18 27.97 21.61
C TYR A 39 24.80 27.96 20.94
N VAL A 40 24.60 28.86 20.01
CA VAL A 40 23.62 28.69 18.96
C VAL A 40 24.12 27.53 18.10
N PHE A 41 23.82 26.32 18.53
CA PHE A 41 23.83 25.19 17.61
C PHE A 41 22.73 25.49 16.58
N ALA A 42 23.10 25.98 15.42
CA ALA A 42 22.33 25.75 14.22
C ALA A 42 22.33 24.23 14.05
N LYS A 43 21.39 23.54 14.72
CA LYS A 43 21.13 22.12 14.48
C LYS A 43 20.77 22.05 13.01
N ASN A 44 21.66 21.51 12.19
CA ASN A 44 21.28 21.05 10.86
C ASN A 44 20.10 20.13 11.08
N LYS A 45 18.89 20.60 10.77
CA LYS A 45 17.69 19.79 10.91
C LYS A 45 17.86 18.58 9.98
N VAL A 46 17.74 17.40 10.56
CA VAL A 46 17.69 16.18 9.76
C VAL A 46 16.53 16.33 8.77
N THR A 47 16.78 16.04 7.51
CA THR A 47 15.73 15.99 6.50
C THR A 47 15.40 14.53 6.22
N LEU A 48 14.12 14.19 6.38
CA LEU A 48 13.57 12.88 6.08
C LEU A 48 12.83 12.95 4.73
N ARG A 49 13.29 12.20 3.75
CA ARG A 49 12.66 12.10 2.42
C ARG A 49 11.65 10.96 2.44
N VAL A 50 10.37 11.30 2.31
CA VAL A 50 9.26 10.35 2.34
C VAL A 50 8.69 10.22 0.92
N MET A 51 8.77 9.02 0.37
CA MET A 51 8.21 8.68 -0.94
C MET A 51 6.96 7.83 -0.74
N GLY A 52 5.87 8.18 -1.41
CA GLY A 52 4.62 7.43 -1.25
C GLY A 52 3.51 7.92 -2.18
N THR A 53 2.28 7.58 -1.83
CA THR A 53 1.12 7.92 -2.65
C THR A 53 0.49 9.26 -2.26
N HIS A 54 -0.29 9.83 -3.19
CA HIS A 54 -1.11 11.02 -2.91
C HIS A 54 -2.21 10.77 -1.88
N VAL A 55 -2.50 9.53 -1.53
CA VAL A 55 -3.61 9.17 -0.65
C VAL A 55 -3.28 9.50 0.81
N THR A 56 -2.11 9.14 1.25
CA THR A 56 -1.70 9.19 2.66
C THR A 56 -0.66 10.26 2.96
N LEU A 57 0.12 10.70 1.96
CA LEU A 57 1.06 11.82 2.12
C LEU A 57 0.32 13.16 2.13
N GLN A 58 -0.27 13.50 3.28
CA GLN A 58 -1.05 14.72 3.47
C GLN A 58 -0.19 15.86 4.03
N GLU A 59 -0.31 17.04 3.47
CA GLU A 59 0.50 18.21 3.85
C GLU A 59 0.33 18.61 5.32
N GLU A 60 -0.88 18.50 5.86
CA GLU A 60 -1.13 18.81 7.27
C GLU A 60 -0.39 17.85 8.21
N LEU A 61 -0.33 16.56 7.87
CA LEU A 61 0.43 15.56 8.62
C LEU A 61 1.93 15.88 8.57
N ARG A 62 2.44 16.23 7.39
CA ARG A 62 3.84 16.62 7.21
C ARG A 62 4.20 17.80 8.13
N GLN A 63 3.41 18.86 8.07
CA GLN A 63 3.65 20.07 8.89
C GLN A 63 3.57 19.78 10.38
N ARG A 64 2.63 18.97 10.81
CA ARG A 64 2.49 18.58 12.20
C ARG A 64 3.70 17.76 12.67
N ALA A 65 4.09 16.74 11.90
CA ALA A 65 5.26 15.92 12.21
C ALA A 65 6.55 16.73 12.27
N MET A 66 6.75 17.67 11.34
CA MET A 66 7.90 18.57 11.36
C MET A 66 7.97 19.43 12.65
N ARG A 67 6.81 19.92 13.12
CA ARG A 67 6.76 20.70 14.37
C ARG A 67 7.01 19.85 15.59
N GLU A 68 6.38 18.66 15.66
CA GLU A 68 6.47 17.79 16.84
C GLU A 68 7.84 17.10 16.96
N LEU A 69 8.43 16.70 15.85
CA LEU A 69 9.71 15.98 15.81
C LEU A 69 10.92 16.90 15.67
N GLY A 70 10.73 18.16 15.31
CA GLY A 70 11.82 19.12 15.11
C GLY A 70 12.75 18.80 13.93
N ILE A 71 12.28 18.01 12.94
CA ILE A 71 13.00 17.62 11.72
C ILE A 71 12.39 18.28 10.49
N ASN A 72 13.09 18.23 9.37
CA ASN A 72 12.52 18.51 8.04
C ASN A 72 11.93 17.23 7.45
N ILE A 73 10.81 17.35 6.73
CA ILE A 73 10.20 16.26 5.98
C ILE A 73 9.93 16.72 4.56
N GLU A 74 10.45 16.01 3.58
CA GLU A 74 10.19 16.23 2.17
C GLU A 74 9.31 15.10 1.63
N PHE A 75 8.16 15.45 1.02
CA PHE A 75 7.25 14.50 0.40
C PHE A 75 7.51 14.38 -1.10
N SER A 76 7.54 13.15 -1.60
CA SER A 76 7.55 12.82 -3.03
C SER A 76 6.31 11.97 -3.35
N PRO A 77 5.10 12.59 -3.43
CA PRO A 77 3.88 11.86 -3.73
C PRO A 77 3.77 11.55 -5.23
N MET A 78 3.42 10.30 -5.56
CA MET A 78 3.24 9.83 -6.93
C MET A 78 2.07 8.83 -7.00
N GLY A 79 1.73 8.35 -8.20
CA GLY A 79 0.83 7.21 -8.35
C GLY A 79 1.52 5.90 -7.96
N SER A 80 0.76 4.91 -7.49
CA SER A 80 1.26 3.64 -6.94
C SER A 80 2.33 2.95 -7.78
N ALA A 81 2.09 2.78 -9.09
CA ALA A 81 3.06 2.12 -9.97
C ALA A 81 4.36 2.91 -10.08
N ALA A 82 4.30 4.25 -10.16
CA ALA A 82 5.47 5.12 -10.26
C ALA A 82 6.29 5.12 -8.97
N VAL A 83 5.62 5.11 -7.80
CA VAL A 83 6.28 4.99 -6.50
C VAL A 83 7.07 3.70 -6.42
N LEU A 84 6.44 2.57 -6.74
CA LEU A 84 7.08 1.25 -6.68
C LEU A 84 8.27 1.16 -7.64
N GLN A 85 8.08 1.57 -8.90
CA GLN A 85 9.15 1.56 -9.91
C GLN A 85 10.35 2.40 -9.48
N LYS A 86 10.10 3.61 -8.97
CA LYS A 86 11.17 4.50 -8.52
C LYS A 86 11.89 3.95 -7.29
N ALA A 87 11.16 3.43 -6.32
CA ALA A 87 11.75 2.87 -5.10
C ALA A 87 12.61 1.63 -5.40
N ALA A 88 12.16 0.76 -6.29
CA ALA A 88 12.92 -0.42 -6.71
C ALA A 88 14.18 -0.03 -7.54
N ALA A 89 14.06 0.98 -8.41
CA ALA A 89 15.17 1.40 -9.28
C ALA A 89 16.22 2.24 -8.53
N ASP A 90 15.83 3.06 -7.56
CA ASP A 90 16.72 3.93 -6.78
C ASP A 90 16.36 3.94 -5.29
N PRO A 91 16.77 2.90 -4.54
CA PRO A 91 16.54 2.82 -3.10
C PRO A 91 17.22 3.94 -2.30
N SER A 92 18.17 4.67 -2.91
CA SER A 92 18.87 5.77 -2.27
C SER A 92 18.07 7.09 -2.31
N SER A 93 17.00 7.16 -3.09
CA SER A 93 16.21 8.38 -3.29
C SER A 93 15.22 8.69 -2.17
N PHE A 94 15.04 7.80 -1.20
CA PHE A 94 14.13 7.97 -0.08
C PHE A 94 14.73 7.45 1.23
N ASP A 95 14.21 7.92 2.35
CA ASP A 95 14.53 7.44 3.70
C ASP A 95 13.37 6.66 4.30
N LEU A 96 12.13 7.00 3.88
CA LEU A 96 10.91 6.30 4.26
C LEU A 96 10.04 6.09 3.02
N TYR A 97 9.56 4.86 2.85
CA TYR A 97 8.63 4.45 1.80
C TYR A 97 7.25 4.19 2.39
N GLU A 98 6.22 4.75 1.77
CA GLU A 98 4.83 4.60 2.15
C GLU A 98 3.99 4.17 0.96
N GLN A 99 3.37 2.98 1.05
CA GLN A 99 2.61 2.39 -0.05
C GLN A 99 1.71 1.23 0.44
N TRP A 100 0.93 0.70 -0.48
CA TRP A 100 0.17 -0.53 -0.30
C TRP A 100 1.10 -1.72 -0.02
N SER A 101 0.62 -2.67 0.79
CA SER A 101 1.41 -3.84 1.20
C SER A 101 1.78 -4.80 0.05
N ASP A 102 1.10 -4.73 -1.09
CA ASP A 102 1.42 -5.51 -2.30
C ASP A 102 2.82 -5.22 -2.87
N SER A 103 3.36 -4.04 -2.58
CA SER A 103 4.71 -3.64 -3.02
C SER A 103 5.85 -4.22 -2.18
N ILE A 104 5.55 -4.70 -0.98
CA ILE A 104 6.57 -5.08 0.02
C ILE A 104 7.45 -6.22 -0.48
N ASN A 105 6.87 -7.28 -1.04
CA ASN A 105 7.65 -8.43 -1.51
C ASN A 105 8.66 -8.04 -2.61
N ILE A 106 8.26 -7.15 -3.51
CA ILE A 106 9.12 -6.66 -4.60
C ILE A 106 10.30 -5.86 -4.04
N LEU A 107 10.02 -4.93 -3.12
CA LEU A 107 11.05 -4.08 -2.52
C LEU A 107 11.96 -4.85 -1.57
N TRP A 108 11.43 -5.86 -0.89
CA TRP A 108 12.20 -6.74 -0.04
C TRP A 108 13.22 -7.57 -0.84
N GLN A 109 12.77 -8.18 -1.92
CA GLN A 109 13.66 -8.94 -2.82
C GLN A 109 14.70 -8.06 -3.53
N ALA A 110 14.38 -6.78 -3.74
CA ALA A 110 15.29 -5.79 -4.33
C ALA A 110 16.26 -5.16 -3.31
N ASP A 111 16.26 -5.58 -2.04
CA ASP A 111 17.01 -4.94 -0.94
C ASP A 111 16.74 -3.42 -0.82
N ALA A 112 15.57 -2.96 -1.28
CA ALA A 112 15.20 -1.55 -1.30
C ALA A 112 14.65 -1.06 0.05
N ILE A 113 14.19 -1.97 0.89
CA ILE A 113 13.71 -1.71 2.25
C ILE A 113 14.45 -2.62 3.24
N GLN A 114 14.42 -2.23 4.51
CA GLN A 114 15.11 -2.96 5.58
C GLN A 114 14.13 -3.32 6.70
N PRO A 115 14.44 -4.37 7.51
CA PRO A 115 13.61 -4.74 8.64
C PRO A 115 13.53 -3.64 9.69
N ILE A 116 12.37 -3.54 10.34
CA ILE A 116 12.10 -2.62 11.46
C ILE A 116 12.03 -3.47 12.73
N GLU A 117 12.85 -3.14 13.73
CA GLU A 117 12.84 -3.83 15.01
C GLU A 117 11.54 -3.51 15.79
N VAL A 118 10.77 -4.55 16.16
CA VAL A 118 9.49 -4.41 16.84
C VAL A 118 9.64 -3.71 18.20
N ASP A 119 10.69 -4.02 18.94
CA ASP A 119 10.96 -3.43 20.26
C ASP A 119 11.16 -1.90 20.24
N ARG A 120 11.39 -1.32 19.06
CA ARG A 120 11.49 0.12 18.86
C ARG A 120 10.16 0.81 18.59
N LEU A 121 9.09 0.05 18.41
CA LEU A 121 7.75 0.55 18.07
C LEU A 121 6.90 0.65 19.33
N VAL A 122 6.84 1.86 19.91
CA VAL A 122 6.17 2.14 21.20
C VAL A 122 4.70 1.70 21.20
N TYR A 123 4.01 1.83 20.06
CA TYR A 123 2.58 1.52 19.95
C TYR A 123 2.30 0.21 19.21
N TRP A 124 3.29 -0.68 19.15
CA TRP A 124 3.13 -1.95 18.44
C TRP A 124 1.93 -2.77 18.93
N ASP A 125 1.72 -2.82 20.23
CA ASP A 125 0.62 -3.60 20.82
C ASP A 125 -0.76 -2.98 20.58
N GLU A 126 -0.82 -1.67 20.29
CA GLU A 126 -2.07 -0.96 19.99
C GLU A 126 -2.52 -1.15 18.53
N ILE A 127 -1.65 -1.64 17.64
CA ILE A 127 -2.02 -1.95 16.26
C ILE A 127 -3.01 -3.11 16.25
N ASN A 128 -4.13 -2.93 15.55
CA ASN A 128 -5.16 -3.95 15.47
C ASN A 128 -4.62 -5.29 14.91
N PRO A 129 -5.24 -6.41 15.23
CA PRO A 129 -4.71 -7.73 14.89
C PRO A 129 -4.79 -8.07 13.39
N LEU A 130 -5.59 -7.36 12.59
CA LEU A 130 -5.85 -7.72 11.19
C LEU A 130 -4.55 -7.90 10.38
N THR A 131 -3.63 -6.92 10.43
CA THR A 131 -2.36 -7.04 9.72
C THR A 131 -1.41 -8.04 10.37
N LYS A 132 -1.43 -8.13 11.70
CA LYS A 132 -0.53 -9.04 12.44
C LYS A 132 -0.87 -10.51 12.24
N THR A 133 -2.15 -10.84 12.18
CA THR A 133 -2.64 -12.24 12.22
C THR A 133 -3.50 -12.61 11.00
N GLY A 134 -3.86 -11.65 10.16
CA GLY A 134 -4.82 -11.82 9.06
C GLY A 134 -6.28 -11.89 9.54
N LYS A 135 -6.54 -11.64 10.84
CA LYS A 135 -7.85 -11.79 11.45
C LYS A 135 -8.18 -10.59 12.33
N ILE A 136 -9.40 -10.08 12.20
CA ILE A 136 -9.88 -9.02 13.08
C ILE A 136 -10.37 -9.55 14.42
N VAL A 137 -10.90 -10.77 14.42
CA VAL A 137 -11.29 -11.55 15.62
C VAL A 137 -10.74 -12.97 15.46
N PRO A 138 -10.47 -13.69 16.57
CA PRO A 138 -9.87 -15.03 16.52
C PRO A 138 -10.62 -16.04 15.64
N GLU A 139 -11.94 -15.94 15.59
CA GLU A 139 -12.84 -16.85 14.87
C GLU A 139 -12.92 -16.53 13.38
N ALA A 140 -12.44 -15.38 12.94
CA ALA A 140 -12.45 -15.00 11.53
C ALA A 140 -11.61 -15.98 10.69
N LYS A 141 -12.08 -16.24 9.48
CA LYS A 141 -11.27 -16.99 8.50
C LYS A 141 -10.04 -16.16 8.12
N LEU A 142 -8.92 -16.85 7.93
CA LEU A 142 -7.73 -16.21 7.39
C LEU A 142 -8.02 -15.77 5.95
N GLY A 143 -7.55 -14.58 5.59
CA GLY A 143 -7.63 -14.08 4.21
C GLY A 143 -6.87 -14.98 3.23
N ALA A 144 -7.37 -15.04 2.02
CA ALA A 144 -6.77 -15.77 0.90
C ALA A 144 -5.62 -14.97 0.25
N GLY A 145 -4.87 -15.62 -0.63
CA GLY A 145 -3.80 -15.00 -1.40
C GLY A 145 -2.68 -14.39 -0.55
N ASP A 146 -2.03 -13.37 -1.08
CA ASP A 146 -0.91 -12.66 -0.45
C ASP A 146 -1.39 -11.58 0.52
N SER A 147 -2.14 -12.01 1.54
CA SER A 147 -2.59 -11.09 2.59
C SER A 147 -1.38 -10.50 3.37
N PRO A 148 -1.48 -9.23 3.86
CA PRO A 148 -0.36 -8.51 4.46
C PRO A 148 0.34 -9.23 5.61
N ASN A 149 -0.40 -10.02 6.40
CA ASN A 149 0.17 -10.79 7.51
C ASN A 149 1.20 -11.83 7.07
N LYS A 150 1.10 -12.35 5.83
CA LYS A 150 2.06 -13.34 5.29
C LYS A 150 3.42 -12.73 4.97
N LEU A 151 3.50 -11.41 4.83
CA LEU A 151 4.71 -10.66 4.50
C LEU A 151 5.22 -9.82 5.68
N LEU A 152 4.53 -9.85 6.83
CA LEU A 152 4.78 -8.90 7.91
C LEU A 152 6.11 -9.15 8.61
N TYR A 153 6.41 -10.38 8.99
CA TYR A 153 7.56 -10.67 9.85
C TYR A 153 8.79 -11.11 9.05
N ALA A 154 9.90 -10.39 9.27
CA ALA A 154 11.19 -10.73 8.70
C ALA A 154 11.90 -11.77 9.56
N GLN A 155 12.24 -12.91 8.99
CA GLN A 155 12.94 -13.99 9.65
C GLN A 155 14.46 -13.80 9.59
N ASP A 156 15.20 -14.53 10.45
CA ASP A 156 16.67 -14.43 10.53
C ASP A 156 17.37 -14.88 9.23
N ASP A 157 16.73 -15.72 8.44
CA ASP A 157 17.21 -16.18 7.13
C ASP A 157 16.90 -15.20 5.98
N GLY A 158 16.24 -14.06 6.29
CA GLY A 158 15.85 -13.04 5.32
C GLY A 158 14.53 -13.30 4.62
N THR A 159 13.82 -14.38 4.95
CA THR A 159 12.48 -14.62 4.40
C THR A 159 11.40 -13.81 5.13
N LEU A 160 10.27 -13.57 4.46
CA LEU A 160 9.08 -12.98 5.06
C LEU A 160 8.07 -14.07 5.38
N SER A 161 7.39 -13.95 6.52
CA SER A 161 6.36 -14.91 6.91
C SER A 161 5.31 -14.30 7.85
N GLN A 162 4.28 -15.07 8.15
CA GLN A 162 3.27 -14.73 9.16
C GLN A 162 3.70 -15.09 10.60
N THR A 163 4.83 -15.80 10.76
CA THR A 163 5.32 -16.20 12.08
C THR A 163 5.97 -15.01 12.78
N PRO A 164 5.50 -14.62 13.97
CA PRO A 164 6.08 -13.50 14.70
C PRO A 164 7.59 -13.64 14.90
N SER A 165 8.30 -12.55 14.67
CA SER A 165 9.73 -12.40 14.90
C SER A 165 10.02 -11.05 15.57
N LYS A 166 11.30 -10.76 15.82
CA LYS A 166 11.72 -9.47 16.40
C LYS A 166 11.72 -8.32 15.41
N ALA A 167 11.50 -8.60 14.14
CA ALA A 167 11.56 -7.62 13.07
C ALA A 167 10.38 -7.76 12.10
N ILE A 168 9.95 -6.64 11.55
CA ILE A 168 8.89 -6.56 10.55
C ILE A 168 9.40 -5.91 9.27
N SER A 169 8.81 -6.25 8.15
CA SER A 169 9.15 -5.71 6.83
C SER A 169 8.52 -4.33 6.59
N PHE A 170 7.41 -4.05 7.23
CA PHE A 170 6.69 -2.76 7.13
C PHE A 170 5.90 -2.47 8.41
N MET A 171 5.68 -1.17 8.69
CA MET A 171 4.84 -0.70 9.78
C MET A 171 3.41 -0.55 9.27
N PRO A 172 2.45 -1.39 9.70
CA PRO A 172 1.04 -1.20 9.36
C PRO A 172 0.47 -0.03 10.16
N TYR A 173 -0.02 1.02 9.50
CA TYR A 173 -0.54 2.20 10.18
C TYR A 173 -1.93 2.63 9.72
N VAL A 174 -2.36 2.19 8.54
CA VAL A 174 -3.69 2.49 8.01
C VAL A 174 -4.26 1.28 7.27
N HIS A 175 -5.56 1.08 7.40
CA HIS A 175 -6.36 0.15 6.63
C HIS A 175 -7.48 0.89 5.95
N ASN A 176 -7.87 0.44 4.78
CA ASN A 176 -9.11 0.81 4.14
C ASN A 176 -9.89 -0.45 3.73
N VAL A 177 -11.15 -0.27 3.44
CA VAL A 177 -11.99 -1.26 2.79
C VAL A 177 -12.43 -0.64 1.48
N ASP A 178 -12.09 -1.28 0.37
CA ASP A 178 -12.55 -0.83 -0.92
C ASP A 178 -14.03 -1.17 -1.11
N SER A 179 -14.75 -0.26 -1.73
CA SER A 179 -16.16 -0.40 -2.06
C SER A 179 -16.47 0.41 -3.30
N PHE A 180 -17.62 0.16 -3.91
CA PHE A 180 -18.13 1.01 -4.98
C PHE A 180 -19.01 2.13 -4.40
N GLY A 181 -18.99 3.27 -5.06
CA GLY A 181 -19.90 4.39 -4.77
C GLY A 181 -20.94 4.55 -5.87
N TYR A 182 -22.14 4.97 -5.53
CA TYR A 182 -23.20 5.24 -6.50
C TYR A 182 -24.01 6.48 -6.16
N ASN A 183 -24.61 7.07 -7.20
CA ASN A 183 -25.40 8.29 -7.08
C ASN A 183 -26.85 7.98 -6.64
N THR A 184 -27.16 8.23 -5.39
CA THR A 184 -28.50 7.99 -4.80
C THR A 184 -29.60 8.89 -5.34
N GLN A 185 -29.27 9.94 -6.12
CA GLN A 185 -30.27 10.73 -6.82
C GLN A 185 -30.81 10.02 -8.09
N VAL A 186 -30.11 9.00 -8.57
CA VAL A 186 -30.43 8.29 -9.82
C VAL A 186 -30.69 6.82 -9.58
N ILE A 187 -29.97 6.21 -8.64
CA ILE A 187 -30.08 4.81 -8.26
C ILE A 187 -30.73 4.77 -6.88
N GLU A 188 -31.80 4.03 -6.74
CA GLU A 188 -32.45 3.83 -5.44
C GLU A 188 -31.42 3.26 -4.44
N GLN A 189 -31.43 3.83 -3.22
CA GLN A 189 -30.52 3.40 -2.18
C GLN A 189 -30.75 1.93 -1.85
N GLY A 190 -29.69 1.16 -1.94
CA GLY A 190 -29.70 -0.24 -1.56
C GLY A 190 -29.62 -0.43 -0.06
N ILE A 191 -29.80 -1.66 0.36
CA ILE A 191 -29.61 -2.13 1.73
C ILE A 191 -28.35 -2.98 1.77
N PRO A 192 -27.32 -2.60 2.55
CA PRO A 192 -26.10 -3.37 2.67
C PRO A 192 -26.36 -4.86 2.98
N TYR A 193 -25.67 -5.75 2.31
CA TYR A 193 -25.79 -7.21 2.41
C TYR A 193 -27.14 -7.81 1.97
N GLN A 194 -28.06 -7.00 1.42
CA GLN A 194 -29.35 -7.47 0.94
C GLN A 194 -29.57 -7.14 -0.55
N THR A 195 -29.56 -5.85 -0.88
CA THR A 195 -29.80 -5.38 -2.25
C THR A 195 -28.58 -4.69 -2.87
N GLU A 196 -27.66 -4.13 -2.05
CA GLU A 196 -26.37 -3.66 -2.54
C GLU A 196 -25.45 -4.83 -2.86
N SER A 197 -24.89 -4.82 -4.06
CA SER A 197 -24.01 -5.88 -4.52
C SER A 197 -22.98 -5.34 -5.50
N TRP A 198 -21.76 -5.86 -5.45
CA TRP A 198 -20.73 -5.66 -6.46
C TRP A 198 -21.22 -5.99 -7.88
N ALA A 199 -22.18 -6.89 -8.01
CA ALA A 199 -22.84 -7.23 -9.26
C ALA A 199 -23.33 -6.00 -10.06
N TRP A 200 -23.64 -4.88 -9.37
CA TRP A 200 -24.10 -3.67 -10.01
C TRP A 200 -23.11 -3.09 -11.02
N LEU A 201 -21.81 -3.28 -10.81
CA LEU A 201 -20.76 -2.81 -11.72
C LEU A 201 -20.83 -3.46 -13.11
N LEU A 202 -21.44 -4.64 -13.25
CA LEU A 202 -21.59 -5.34 -14.54
C LEU A 202 -23.06 -5.54 -14.94
N ASP A 203 -24.01 -5.02 -14.18
CA ASP A 203 -25.44 -5.12 -14.47
C ASP A 203 -25.81 -4.27 -15.69
N GLU A 204 -26.51 -4.86 -16.67
CA GLU A 204 -26.92 -4.19 -17.90
C GLU A 204 -27.78 -2.94 -17.67
N LYS A 205 -28.51 -2.87 -16.55
CA LYS A 205 -29.28 -1.67 -16.17
C LYS A 205 -28.42 -0.43 -15.97
N HIS A 206 -27.12 -0.60 -15.69
CA HIS A 206 -26.16 0.48 -15.49
C HIS A 206 -25.23 0.71 -16.68
N LYS A 207 -25.48 0.04 -17.80
CA LYS A 207 -24.69 0.17 -19.03
C LYS A 207 -24.46 1.61 -19.45
N GLY A 208 -23.20 1.96 -19.75
CA GLY A 208 -22.81 3.30 -20.14
C GLY A 208 -22.76 4.31 -18.97
N LYS A 209 -22.89 3.83 -17.73
CA LYS A 209 -22.89 4.68 -16.52
C LYS A 209 -22.00 4.15 -15.39
N VAL A 210 -21.06 3.27 -15.73
CA VAL A 210 -20.11 2.67 -14.79
C VAL A 210 -18.69 3.13 -15.11
N ALA A 211 -17.89 3.42 -14.09
CA ALA A 211 -16.44 3.57 -14.19
C ALA A 211 -15.73 2.63 -13.21
N LEU A 212 -14.59 2.11 -13.63
CA LEU A 212 -13.72 1.29 -12.79
C LEU A 212 -12.40 2.01 -12.51
N VAL A 213 -11.77 1.68 -11.38
CA VAL A 213 -10.43 2.15 -11.08
C VAL A 213 -9.41 1.47 -12.02
N ASN A 214 -8.55 2.29 -12.61
CA ASN A 214 -7.43 1.79 -13.42
C ASN A 214 -6.18 1.66 -12.53
N ALA A 215 -6.28 0.77 -11.55
CA ALA A 215 -5.18 0.32 -10.69
C ALA A 215 -5.24 -1.22 -10.66
N PRO A 216 -4.28 -1.93 -11.28
CA PRO A 216 -4.37 -3.38 -11.47
C PRO A 216 -4.62 -4.16 -10.19
N THR A 217 -3.94 -3.80 -9.09
CA THR A 217 -4.04 -4.48 -7.80
C THR A 217 -5.31 -4.15 -7.00
N ILE A 218 -6.14 -3.23 -7.48
CA ILE A 218 -7.44 -2.87 -6.89
C ILE A 218 -8.55 -3.22 -7.87
N GLY A 219 -8.53 -2.64 -9.05
CA GLY A 219 -9.60 -2.77 -10.05
C GLY A 219 -9.86 -4.20 -10.51
N ILE A 220 -8.87 -5.09 -10.44
CA ILE A 220 -9.08 -6.51 -10.74
C ILE A 220 -10.02 -7.16 -9.72
N PHE A 221 -9.92 -6.80 -8.44
CA PHE A 221 -10.80 -7.34 -7.40
C PHE A 221 -12.21 -6.78 -7.50
N ASP A 222 -12.36 -5.49 -7.81
CA ASP A 222 -13.67 -4.89 -8.08
C ASP A 222 -14.38 -5.63 -9.21
N ALA A 223 -13.66 -5.88 -10.30
CA ALA A 223 -14.16 -6.61 -11.45
C ALA A 223 -14.48 -8.09 -11.15
N ALA A 224 -13.63 -8.76 -10.37
CA ALA A 224 -13.81 -10.14 -9.95
C ALA A 224 -15.05 -10.31 -9.06
N LEU A 225 -15.20 -9.44 -8.06
CA LEU A 225 -16.38 -9.39 -7.21
C LEU A 225 -17.67 -9.13 -8.01
N ALA A 226 -17.58 -8.23 -8.99
CA ALA A 226 -18.71 -7.95 -9.87
C ALA A 226 -19.08 -9.16 -10.76
N ALA A 227 -18.08 -9.82 -11.35
CA ALA A 227 -18.30 -11.01 -12.18
C ALA A 227 -18.88 -12.17 -11.38
N GLN A 228 -18.34 -12.41 -10.18
CA GLN A 228 -18.88 -13.43 -9.28
C GLN A 228 -20.28 -13.07 -8.79
N GLY A 229 -20.53 -11.82 -8.43
CA GLY A 229 -21.85 -11.34 -7.99
C GLY A 229 -22.91 -11.43 -9.08
N GLN A 230 -22.53 -11.31 -10.35
CA GLN A 230 -23.41 -11.54 -11.53
C GLN A 230 -23.54 -13.02 -11.89
N GLY A 231 -22.83 -13.95 -11.23
CA GLY A 231 -22.82 -15.35 -11.59
C GLY A 231 -22.14 -15.67 -12.92
N LEU A 232 -21.28 -14.77 -13.42
CA LEU A 232 -20.58 -14.95 -14.70
C LEU A 232 -19.37 -15.88 -14.58
N MET A 233 -18.79 -15.96 -13.39
CA MET A 233 -17.70 -16.89 -13.06
C MET A 233 -17.57 -17.06 -11.54
N THR A 234 -16.78 -18.05 -11.14
CA THR A 234 -16.38 -18.29 -9.75
C THR A 234 -14.86 -18.41 -9.67
N PHE A 235 -14.30 -18.17 -8.51
CA PHE A 235 -12.87 -18.25 -8.24
C PHE A 235 -12.60 -19.31 -7.18
N ASN A 236 -11.49 -20.04 -7.30
CA ASN A 236 -11.02 -20.93 -6.25
C ASN A 236 -10.49 -20.11 -5.07
N ASP A 237 -9.64 -19.15 -5.36
CA ASP A 237 -9.12 -18.15 -4.43
C ASP A 237 -8.97 -16.84 -5.18
N MET A 238 -9.86 -15.88 -4.90
CA MET A 238 -9.80 -14.57 -5.57
C MET A 238 -8.53 -13.80 -5.24
N GLY A 239 -7.88 -14.07 -4.11
CA GLY A 239 -6.61 -13.47 -3.73
C GLY A 239 -5.38 -14.13 -4.40
N ASP A 240 -5.58 -15.29 -5.04
CA ASP A 240 -4.53 -16.03 -5.77
C ASP A 240 -5.12 -16.61 -7.07
N MET A 241 -5.57 -15.73 -7.95
CA MET A 241 -6.19 -16.12 -9.21
C MET A 241 -5.21 -16.85 -10.12
N SER A 242 -5.63 -17.98 -10.65
CA SER A 242 -4.91 -18.67 -11.73
C SER A 242 -4.94 -17.84 -13.03
N ILE A 243 -3.98 -18.10 -13.92
CA ILE A 243 -3.95 -17.47 -15.25
C ILE A 243 -5.27 -17.70 -16.00
N ALA A 244 -5.84 -18.91 -15.92
CA ALA A 244 -7.11 -19.23 -16.56
C ALA A 244 -8.29 -18.39 -16.03
N GLU A 245 -8.35 -18.15 -14.70
CA GLU A 245 -9.36 -17.29 -14.09
C GLU A 245 -9.17 -15.84 -14.52
N ILE A 246 -7.91 -15.34 -14.57
CA ILE A 246 -7.58 -14.00 -15.07
C ILE A 246 -8.02 -13.86 -16.53
N ASP A 247 -7.68 -14.81 -17.40
CA ASP A 247 -8.05 -14.78 -18.83
C ASP A 247 -9.57 -14.78 -19.00
N GLN A 248 -10.30 -15.58 -18.25
CA GLN A 248 -11.76 -15.60 -18.27
C GLN A 248 -12.36 -14.28 -17.82
N LEU A 249 -11.85 -13.71 -16.70
CA LEU A 249 -12.29 -12.40 -16.20
C LEU A 249 -12.07 -11.31 -17.25
N PHE A 250 -10.89 -11.26 -17.86
CA PHE A 250 -10.59 -10.29 -18.91
C PHE A 250 -11.44 -10.48 -20.17
N ALA A 251 -11.76 -11.70 -20.54
CA ALA A 251 -12.70 -11.96 -21.66
C ALA A 251 -14.08 -11.33 -21.40
N ILE A 252 -14.61 -11.48 -20.17
CA ILE A 252 -15.87 -10.86 -19.74
C ILE A 252 -15.75 -9.33 -19.79
N LEU A 253 -14.71 -8.76 -19.23
CA LEU A 253 -14.52 -7.31 -19.17
C LEU A 253 -14.34 -6.66 -20.55
N LEU A 254 -13.58 -7.32 -21.43
CA LEU A 254 -13.39 -6.88 -22.81
C LEU A 254 -14.69 -6.91 -23.60
N GLU A 255 -15.53 -7.91 -23.39
CA GLU A 255 -16.86 -7.98 -24.03
C GLU A 255 -17.76 -6.85 -23.51
N LYS A 256 -17.84 -6.64 -22.19
CA LYS A 256 -18.57 -5.51 -21.60
C LYS A 256 -18.05 -4.15 -22.11
N LYS A 257 -16.75 -4.00 -22.28
CA LYS A 257 -16.14 -2.79 -22.86
C LYS A 257 -16.56 -2.60 -24.32
N ARG A 258 -16.52 -3.65 -25.16
CA ARG A 258 -16.97 -3.56 -26.57
C ARG A 258 -18.44 -3.17 -26.69
N GLN A 259 -19.24 -3.63 -25.75
CA GLN A 259 -20.67 -3.30 -25.69
C GLN A 259 -20.93 -1.88 -25.17
N GLY A 260 -19.89 -1.12 -24.76
CA GLY A 260 -20.04 0.23 -24.23
C GLY A 260 -20.58 0.27 -22.81
N HIS A 261 -20.34 -0.75 -22.01
CA HIS A 261 -20.82 -0.83 -20.63
C HIS A 261 -20.13 0.22 -19.75
N PHE A 262 -18.83 0.44 -19.91
CA PHE A 262 -18.06 1.39 -19.13
C PHE A 262 -17.98 2.74 -19.80
N SER A 263 -18.23 3.83 -19.03
CA SER A 263 -18.04 5.22 -19.49
C SER A 263 -16.65 5.76 -19.21
N GLY A 264 -15.85 5.07 -18.42
CA GLY A 264 -14.48 5.49 -18.15
C GLY A 264 -13.74 4.59 -17.19
N PHE A 265 -12.45 4.89 -17.12
CA PHE A 265 -11.52 4.31 -16.15
C PHE A 265 -10.79 5.47 -15.49
N TRP A 266 -10.71 5.48 -14.18
CA TRP A 266 -10.09 6.57 -13.43
C TRP A 266 -8.81 6.12 -12.73
N THR A 267 -7.85 7.03 -12.60
CA THR A 267 -6.53 6.79 -12.00
C THR A 267 -6.28 7.69 -10.78
N SER A 268 -7.20 8.61 -10.49
CA SER A 268 -7.07 9.51 -9.35
C SER A 268 -8.44 9.86 -8.77
N VAL A 269 -8.48 10.10 -7.46
CA VAL A 269 -9.71 10.50 -6.76
C VAL A 269 -10.37 11.75 -7.39
N PRO A 270 -9.64 12.83 -7.74
CA PRO A 270 -10.27 13.96 -8.44
C PRO A 270 -10.97 13.57 -9.73
N GLN A 271 -10.44 12.62 -10.49
CA GLN A 271 -11.07 12.14 -11.74
C GLN A 271 -12.36 11.36 -11.46
N SER A 272 -12.39 10.50 -10.44
CA SER A 272 -13.62 9.79 -10.07
C SER A 272 -14.70 10.76 -9.60
N VAL A 273 -14.31 11.76 -8.79
CA VAL A 273 -15.23 12.84 -8.36
C VAL A 273 -15.78 13.61 -9.54
N ASP A 274 -14.94 13.94 -10.54
CA ASP A 274 -15.39 14.64 -11.76
C ASP A 274 -16.41 13.80 -12.54
N PHE A 275 -16.16 12.51 -12.72
CA PHE A 275 -17.08 11.60 -13.40
C PHE A 275 -18.47 11.58 -12.73
N MET A 276 -18.53 11.58 -11.41
CA MET A 276 -19.77 11.61 -10.65
C MET A 276 -20.45 12.98 -10.74
N LYS A 277 -19.70 14.09 -10.52
CA LYS A 277 -20.24 15.46 -10.57
C LYS A 277 -20.80 15.82 -11.95
N THR A 278 -20.13 15.41 -13.00
CA THR A 278 -20.56 15.65 -14.39
C THR A 278 -21.64 14.68 -14.86
N LYS A 279 -22.07 13.75 -14.00
CA LYS A 279 -23.05 12.70 -14.33
C LYS A 279 -22.62 11.82 -15.51
N ARG A 280 -21.33 11.76 -15.75
CA ARG A 280 -20.73 10.86 -16.74
C ARG A 280 -21.00 9.41 -16.36
N VAL A 281 -20.87 9.12 -15.07
CA VAL A 281 -21.21 7.83 -14.46
C VAL A 281 -22.22 7.98 -13.33
N ASN A 282 -22.82 6.87 -12.96
CA ASN A 282 -23.70 6.76 -11.79
C ASN A 282 -23.14 5.79 -10.73
N ILE A 283 -22.16 4.95 -11.14
CA ILE A 283 -21.44 4.02 -10.28
C ILE A 283 -19.96 4.10 -10.62
#